data_1da4c9fe94ddda8c312796ac3b98d68f
#
_entry.id   1da4c9fe94ddda8c312796ac3b98d68f
#
_cell.length_a   1.000
_cell.length_b   1.000
_cell.length_c   1.000
_cell.angle_alpha   90.00
_cell.angle_beta   90.00
_cell.angle_gamma   90.00
#
_symmetry.space_group_name_H-M   'P 1'
#
loop_
_entity.id
_entity.type
_entity.pdbx_description
1 polymer ?
#
loop_
_entity_poly.entity_id
_entity_poly.type
_entity_poly.pdbx_seq_one_letter_code
_entity_poly.pdbx_strand_id
1 'polypeptide(L)'
;MEIILLERVEKLGQMGDVVSVKNGYARNYLLPQGKALRASKSNLQVFETQRAQLEADNLKRKDEAAAVGEKLDGETVILIRAASESQQLYGSVSTQDIARAVTEKGYTVDRKQVVMDQVLKTLGLHEVRIRLHPEVAVSVTVNIARSQEEAEIQARGESVEEAAEAALDARDEAIADVFESTADAELEGDEA
;
A
#
# COMPACT_ATOMS: atom_id res chain seq x y z
N MET A 1 18.07 20.80 20.44
CA MET A 1 17.27 20.53 21.65
C MET A 1 17.46 19.08 22.00
N GLU A 2 17.87 18.81 23.23
CA GLU A 2 18.04 17.43 23.69
C GLU A 2 16.71 16.84 24.16
N ILE A 3 16.47 15.61 23.75
CA ILE A 3 15.25 14.86 24.04
C ILE A 3 15.59 13.41 24.38
N ILE A 4 14.76 12.78 25.20
CA ILE A 4 14.82 11.35 25.54
C ILE A 4 13.77 10.66 24.67
N LEU A 5 14.14 9.62 23.92
CA LEU A 5 13.20 8.84 23.12
C LEU A 5 12.43 7.86 24.00
N LEU A 6 11.09 7.86 23.91
CA LEU A 6 10.20 6.93 24.60
C LEU A 6 9.88 5.69 23.74
N GLU A 7 10.08 5.78 22.45
CA GLU A 7 9.96 4.70 21.49
C GLU A 7 11.11 4.80 20.47
N ARG A 8 11.37 3.71 19.75
CA ARG A 8 12.33 3.73 18.65
C ARG A 8 11.84 4.68 17.55
N VAL A 9 12.70 5.60 17.15
CA VAL A 9 12.46 6.50 16.02
C VAL A 9 13.49 6.25 14.95
N GLU A 10 13.03 5.93 13.73
CA GLU A 10 13.90 5.68 12.58
C GLU A 10 14.85 6.86 12.34
N LYS A 11 16.11 6.58 12.09
CA LYS A 11 17.20 7.58 11.88
C LYS A 11 17.58 8.45 13.09
N LEU A 12 16.96 8.25 14.26
CA LEU A 12 17.33 8.98 15.48
C LEU A 12 17.97 8.09 16.54
N GLY A 13 17.33 6.96 16.88
CA GLY A 13 17.87 6.07 17.91
C GLY A 13 16.82 5.13 18.51
N GLN A 14 17.22 4.45 19.56
CA GLN A 14 16.43 3.48 20.31
C GLN A 14 15.67 4.18 21.46
N MET A 15 14.74 3.43 22.09
CA MET A 15 14.10 3.85 23.34
C MET A 15 15.15 4.11 24.42
N GLY A 16 15.04 5.25 25.10
CA GLY A 16 15.94 5.68 26.15
C GLY A 16 17.16 6.49 25.70
N ASP A 17 17.41 6.56 24.41
CA ASP A 17 18.51 7.37 23.90
C ASP A 17 18.23 8.87 24.09
N VAL A 18 19.26 9.58 24.54
CA VAL A 18 19.25 11.05 24.61
C VAL A 18 19.85 11.57 23.33
N VAL A 19 19.03 12.20 22.50
CA VAL A 19 19.44 12.68 21.17
C VAL A 19 19.21 14.17 21.02
N SER A 20 20.12 14.83 20.28
CA SER A 20 19.99 16.23 19.93
C SER A 20 19.29 16.39 18.58
N VAL A 21 18.17 17.10 18.56
CA VAL A 21 17.35 17.31 17.36
C VAL A 21 17.03 18.79 17.13
N LYS A 22 16.60 19.12 15.90
CA LYS A 22 16.14 20.47 15.57
C LYS A 22 14.92 20.84 16.43
N ASN A 23 14.90 22.08 16.94
CA ASN A 23 13.86 22.56 17.84
C ASN A 23 12.45 22.42 17.27
N GLY A 24 12.25 22.71 15.98
CA GLY A 24 10.96 22.58 15.32
C GLY A 24 10.47 21.14 15.25
N TYR A 25 11.34 20.20 14.94
CA TYR A 25 11.01 18.78 14.87
C TYR A 25 10.60 18.22 16.25
N ALA A 26 11.36 18.57 17.28
CA ALA A 26 11.01 18.17 18.64
C ALA A 26 9.64 18.73 19.07
N ARG A 27 9.42 20.05 18.92
CA ARG A 27 8.22 20.73 19.44
C ARG A 27 6.95 20.39 18.67
N ASN A 28 7.05 20.22 17.33
CA ASN A 28 5.87 20.08 16.47
C ASN A 28 5.52 18.62 16.20
N TYR A 29 6.46 17.70 16.39
CA TYR A 29 6.25 16.28 16.07
C TYR A 29 6.51 15.35 17.27
N LEU A 30 7.74 15.30 17.81
CA LEU A 30 8.09 14.26 18.79
C LEU A 30 7.39 14.46 20.14
N LEU A 31 7.38 15.68 20.69
CA LEU A 31 6.75 15.97 21.96
C LEU A 31 5.21 15.90 21.92
N PRO A 32 4.52 16.46 20.91
CA PRO A 32 3.05 16.36 20.85
C PRO A 32 2.54 14.95 20.61
N GLN A 33 3.32 14.10 19.95
CA GLN A 33 2.97 12.69 19.71
C GLN A 33 3.35 11.76 20.86
N GLY A 34 3.96 12.28 21.93
CA GLY A 34 4.40 11.46 23.05
C GLY A 34 5.54 10.50 22.74
N LYS A 35 6.28 10.73 21.63
CA LYS A 35 7.41 9.87 21.20
C LYS A 35 8.71 10.18 21.91
N ALA A 36 8.80 11.36 22.53
CA ALA A 36 9.97 11.79 23.27
C ALA A 36 9.61 12.74 24.40
N LEU A 37 10.46 12.86 25.39
CA LEU A 37 10.45 13.86 26.45
C LEU A 37 11.64 14.79 26.33
N ARG A 38 11.56 15.99 26.91
CA ARG A 38 12.73 16.87 27.02
C ARG A 38 13.76 16.24 27.97
N ALA A 39 15.03 16.27 27.58
CA ALA A 39 16.12 15.78 28.42
C ALA A 39 16.34 16.73 29.59
N SER A 40 15.66 16.47 30.69
CA SER A 40 15.89 17.09 32.00
C SER A 40 16.16 16.01 33.06
N LYS A 41 16.84 16.37 34.13
CA LYS A 41 17.15 15.41 35.21
C LYS A 41 15.89 14.76 35.79
N SER A 42 14.81 15.56 35.95
CA SER A 42 13.51 15.04 36.43
C SER A 42 12.87 14.08 35.44
N ASN A 43 12.92 14.38 34.15
CA ASN A 43 12.33 13.50 33.14
C ASN A 43 13.14 12.21 32.93
N LEU A 44 14.43 12.23 33.14
CA LEU A 44 15.27 11.04 33.16
C LEU A 44 14.85 10.07 34.29
N GLN A 45 14.63 10.59 35.50
CA GLN A 45 14.15 9.78 36.62
C GLN A 45 12.77 9.19 36.35
N VAL A 46 11.85 9.98 35.80
CA VAL A 46 10.52 9.51 35.40
C VAL A 46 10.63 8.42 34.33
N PHE A 47 11.48 8.61 33.34
CA PHE A 47 11.71 7.60 32.29
C PHE A 47 12.25 6.29 32.87
N GLU A 48 13.25 6.36 33.78
CA GLU A 48 13.82 5.17 34.44
C GLU A 48 12.77 4.37 35.21
N THR A 49 11.83 5.03 35.90
CA THR A 49 10.75 4.36 36.63
C THR A 49 9.71 3.73 35.72
N GLN A 50 9.48 4.33 34.52
CA GLN A 50 8.49 3.85 33.56
C GLN A 50 9.05 2.94 32.49
N ARG A 51 10.38 2.81 32.40
CA ARG A 51 11.08 2.10 31.35
C ARG A 51 10.55 0.69 31.11
N ALA A 52 10.44 -0.10 32.17
CA ALA A 52 9.97 -1.48 32.08
C ALA A 52 8.55 -1.59 31.54
N GLN A 53 7.68 -0.65 31.90
CA GLN A 53 6.31 -0.62 31.40
C GLN A 53 6.26 -0.20 29.92
N LEU A 54 7.04 0.82 29.55
CA LEU A 54 7.14 1.27 28.16
C LEU A 54 7.71 0.18 27.24
N GLU A 55 8.72 -0.57 27.70
CA GLU A 55 9.28 -1.71 26.98
C GLU A 55 8.24 -2.80 26.78
N ALA A 56 7.46 -3.13 27.81
CA ALA A 56 6.41 -4.14 27.72
C ALA A 56 5.27 -3.71 26.78
N ASP A 57 4.85 -2.46 26.84
CA ASP A 57 3.81 -1.91 25.94
C ASP A 57 4.30 -1.83 24.49
N ASN A 58 5.58 -1.49 24.29
CA ASN A 58 6.19 -1.47 22.96
C ASN A 58 6.28 -2.87 22.35
N LEU A 59 6.64 -3.88 23.17
CA LEU A 59 6.69 -5.27 22.73
C LEU A 59 5.30 -5.77 22.31
N LYS A 60 4.26 -5.51 23.10
CA LYS A 60 2.87 -5.86 22.74
C LYS A 60 2.44 -5.25 21.42
N ARG A 61 2.68 -3.93 21.24
CA ARG A 61 2.35 -3.23 19.98
C ARG A 61 3.14 -3.78 18.79
N LYS A 62 4.39 -4.19 19.01
CA LYS A 62 5.20 -4.84 17.98
C LYS A 62 4.62 -6.19 17.59
N ASP A 63 4.22 -7.03 18.56
CA ASP A 63 3.63 -8.34 18.31
C ASP A 63 2.27 -8.22 17.59
N GLU A 64 1.43 -7.28 18.01
CA GLU A 64 0.17 -6.96 17.32
C GLU A 64 0.42 -6.48 15.88
N ALA A 65 1.39 -5.59 15.68
CA ALA A 65 1.77 -5.11 14.37
C ALA A 65 2.37 -6.22 13.49
N ALA A 66 3.15 -7.14 14.07
CA ALA A 66 3.69 -8.30 13.36
C ALA A 66 2.60 -9.25 12.90
N ALA A 67 1.62 -9.56 13.76
CA ALA A 67 0.48 -10.42 13.40
C ALA A 67 -0.41 -9.83 12.27
N VAL A 68 -0.57 -8.50 12.24
CA VAL A 68 -1.25 -7.81 11.13
C VAL A 68 -0.34 -7.77 9.91
N GLY A 69 0.95 -7.57 10.12
CA GLY A 69 1.95 -7.52 9.06
C GLY A 69 2.04 -8.81 8.26
N GLU A 70 2.07 -9.97 8.93
CA GLU A 70 2.10 -11.28 8.29
C GLU A 70 0.90 -11.52 7.34
N LYS A 71 -0.26 -10.93 7.66
CA LYS A 71 -1.45 -11.05 6.82
C LYS A 71 -1.48 -10.04 5.69
N LEU A 72 -0.83 -8.91 5.88
CA LEU A 72 -0.81 -7.81 4.92
C LEU A 72 0.35 -7.93 3.93
N ASP A 73 1.41 -8.66 4.29
CA ASP A 73 2.60 -8.81 3.45
C ASP A 73 2.27 -9.56 2.17
N GLY A 74 2.66 -9.00 1.04
CA GLY A 74 2.36 -9.54 -0.29
C GLY A 74 0.91 -9.35 -0.76
N GLU A 75 0.02 -8.74 0.02
CA GLU A 75 -1.34 -8.45 -0.41
C GLU A 75 -1.37 -7.46 -1.58
N THR A 76 -2.29 -7.72 -2.54
CA THR A 76 -2.49 -6.83 -3.68
C THR A 76 -3.73 -5.98 -3.48
N VAL A 77 -3.59 -4.68 -3.54
CA VAL A 77 -4.68 -3.70 -3.39
C VAL A 77 -4.96 -3.03 -4.74
N ILE A 78 -6.21 -3.08 -5.19
CA ILE A 78 -6.63 -2.51 -6.47
C ILE A 78 -7.09 -1.07 -6.28
N LEU A 79 -6.60 -0.17 -7.14
CA LEU A 79 -7.00 1.23 -7.21
C LEU A 79 -7.44 1.58 -8.63
N ILE A 80 -8.73 1.87 -8.80
CA ILE A 80 -9.27 2.28 -10.10
C ILE A 80 -9.11 3.80 -10.25
N ARG A 81 -8.40 4.21 -11.31
CA ARG A 81 -8.14 5.61 -11.64
C ARG A 81 -8.18 5.85 -13.15
N ALA A 82 -8.67 7.02 -13.56
CA ALA A 82 -8.63 7.43 -14.96
C ALA A 82 -7.19 7.72 -15.41
N ALA A 83 -6.83 7.19 -16.56
CA ALA A 83 -5.51 7.37 -17.18
C ALA A 83 -5.61 7.63 -18.68
N SER A 84 -4.55 8.22 -19.24
CA SER A 84 -4.41 8.41 -20.69
C SER A 84 -4.04 7.09 -21.38
N GLU A 85 -4.07 7.08 -22.70
CA GLU A 85 -3.60 5.95 -23.53
C GLU A 85 -2.10 5.66 -23.30
N SER A 86 -1.31 6.67 -22.94
CA SER A 86 0.10 6.55 -22.58
C SER A 86 0.34 6.00 -21.16
N GLN A 87 -0.65 5.34 -20.56
CA GLN A 87 -0.61 4.75 -19.22
C GLN A 87 -0.35 5.75 -18.07
N GLN A 88 -0.43 7.05 -18.34
CA GLN A 88 -0.28 8.08 -17.33
C GLN A 88 -1.62 8.44 -16.68
N LEU A 89 -1.65 8.52 -15.36
CA LEU A 89 -2.83 8.89 -14.58
C LEU A 89 -3.18 10.38 -14.80
N TYR A 90 -4.46 10.69 -14.90
CA TYR A 90 -4.96 12.07 -14.76
C TYR A 90 -4.95 12.45 -13.27
N GLY A 91 -3.74 12.72 -12.75
CA GLY A 91 -3.51 13.01 -11.35
C GLY A 91 -2.43 12.11 -10.73
N SER A 92 -2.55 11.84 -9.45
CA SER A 92 -1.60 10.98 -8.73
C SER A 92 -2.31 10.18 -7.64
N VAL A 93 -1.79 9.01 -7.31
CA VAL A 93 -2.22 8.25 -6.14
C VAL A 93 -1.49 8.78 -4.91
N SER A 94 -2.26 9.13 -3.89
CA SER A 94 -1.76 9.63 -2.61
C SER A 94 -1.66 8.52 -1.56
N THR A 95 -0.88 8.76 -0.50
CA THR A 95 -0.82 7.85 0.67
C THR A 95 -2.18 7.64 1.32
N GLN A 96 -3.08 8.62 1.20
CA GLN A 96 -4.45 8.52 1.72
C GLN A 96 -5.32 7.57 0.89
N ASP A 97 -5.15 7.55 -0.43
CA ASP A 97 -5.89 6.65 -1.31
C ASP A 97 -5.49 5.19 -1.03
N ILE A 98 -4.19 4.95 -0.85
CA ILE A 98 -3.67 3.63 -0.50
C ILE A 98 -4.17 3.18 0.88
N ALA A 99 -4.08 4.06 1.89
CA ALA A 99 -4.57 3.75 3.23
C ALA A 99 -6.06 3.40 3.22
N ARG A 100 -6.88 4.12 2.44
CA ARG A 100 -8.31 3.82 2.27
C ARG A 100 -8.52 2.46 1.63
N ALA A 101 -7.86 2.17 0.54
CA ALA A 101 -8.01 0.91 -0.19
C ALA A 101 -7.56 -0.31 0.65
N VAL A 102 -6.51 -0.16 1.46
CA VAL A 102 -6.08 -1.17 2.44
C VAL A 102 -7.14 -1.33 3.54
N THR A 103 -7.77 -0.22 3.98
CA THR A 103 -8.83 -0.28 4.99
C THR A 103 -10.10 -0.95 4.45
N GLU A 104 -10.45 -0.77 3.19
CA GLU A 104 -11.57 -1.44 2.52
C GLU A 104 -11.37 -2.97 2.46
N LYS A 105 -10.13 -3.45 2.44
CA LYS A 105 -9.77 -4.87 2.59
C LYS A 105 -9.85 -5.40 4.03
N GLY A 106 -10.13 -4.54 5.00
CA GLY A 106 -10.31 -4.93 6.40
C GLY A 106 -9.10 -4.69 7.31
N TYR A 107 -8.04 -4.05 6.83
CA TYR A 107 -6.87 -3.70 7.63
C TYR A 107 -6.91 -2.22 8.02
N THR A 108 -6.83 -1.91 9.30
CA THR A 108 -6.81 -0.51 9.77
C THR A 108 -5.41 0.08 9.61
N VAL A 109 -5.21 0.93 8.61
CA VAL A 109 -3.93 1.58 8.31
C VAL A 109 -4.11 3.09 8.24
N ASP A 110 -3.27 3.84 8.97
CA ASP A 110 -3.24 5.31 8.89
C ASP A 110 -2.36 5.73 7.67
N ARG A 111 -2.73 6.84 7.02
CA ARG A 111 -1.94 7.45 5.94
C ARG A 111 -0.48 7.72 6.30
N LYS A 112 -0.18 7.91 7.60
CA LYS A 112 1.19 8.14 8.11
C LYS A 112 2.04 6.88 8.12
N GLN A 113 1.41 5.71 8.09
CA GLN A 113 2.06 4.42 8.03
C GLN A 113 2.45 4.03 6.61
N VAL A 114 1.82 4.63 5.60
CA VAL A 114 2.15 4.41 4.19
C VAL A 114 3.37 5.22 3.82
N VAL A 115 4.46 4.54 3.47
CA VAL A 115 5.73 5.14 3.06
C VAL A 115 5.86 5.02 1.55
N MET A 116 5.81 6.14 0.85
CA MET A 116 6.00 6.23 -0.59
C MET A 116 7.30 6.99 -0.88
N ASP A 117 8.20 6.36 -1.61
CA ASP A 117 9.45 7.01 -2.05
C ASP A 117 9.19 7.93 -3.25
N GLN A 118 8.23 7.58 -4.09
CA GLN A 118 7.84 8.34 -5.28
C GLN A 118 6.32 8.44 -5.40
N VAL A 119 5.86 9.50 -6.03
CA VAL A 119 4.45 9.70 -6.33
C VAL A 119 4.06 8.79 -7.50
N LEU A 120 3.05 7.94 -7.31
CA LEU A 120 2.56 7.04 -8.34
C LEU A 120 1.71 7.81 -9.37
N LYS A 121 2.14 7.79 -10.63
CA LYS A 121 1.51 8.48 -11.75
C LYS A 121 1.24 7.60 -12.96
N THR A 122 1.61 6.33 -12.89
CA THR A 122 1.47 5.35 -13.98
C THR A 122 0.55 4.22 -13.56
N LEU A 123 -0.10 3.59 -14.54
CA LEU A 123 -0.81 2.33 -14.35
C LEU A 123 0.17 1.20 -14.06
N GLY A 124 -0.34 0.08 -13.54
CA GLY A 124 0.40 -1.14 -13.28
C GLY A 124 0.59 -1.47 -11.82
N LEU A 125 1.49 -2.43 -11.56
CA LEU A 125 1.81 -2.92 -10.23
C LEU A 125 2.92 -2.08 -9.61
N HIS A 126 2.66 -1.54 -8.42
CA HIS A 126 3.60 -0.72 -7.66
C HIS A 126 3.77 -1.30 -6.26
N GLU A 127 5.00 -1.52 -5.85
CA GLU A 127 5.30 -1.94 -4.49
C GLU A 127 5.35 -0.72 -3.56
N VAL A 128 4.58 -0.77 -2.47
CA VAL A 128 4.50 0.30 -1.48
C VAL A 128 4.75 -0.28 -0.10
N ARG A 129 5.62 0.36 0.67
CA ARG A 129 5.92 -0.04 2.05
C ARG A 129 4.92 0.57 3.02
N ILE A 130 4.34 -0.29 3.88
CA ILE A 130 3.49 0.12 4.99
C ILE A 130 4.23 -0.17 6.29
N ARG A 131 4.45 0.85 7.08
CA ARG A 131 5.12 0.76 8.37
C ARG A 131 4.07 0.72 9.49
N LEU A 132 3.75 -0.47 9.94
CA LEU A 132 2.80 -0.70 11.03
C LEU A 132 3.40 -0.32 12.39
N HIS A 133 4.69 -0.61 12.58
CA HIS A 133 5.46 -0.27 13.79
C HIS A 133 6.85 0.25 13.38
N PRO A 134 7.58 0.99 14.22
CA PRO A 134 8.95 1.40 13.92
C PRO A 134 9.92 0.26 13.58
N GLU A 135 9.58 -0.97 14.00
CA GLU A 135 10.36 -2.19 13.75
C GLU A 135 9.68 -3.15 12.76
N VAL A 136 8.43 -2.89 12.38
CA VAL A 136 7.66 -3.76 11.49
C VAL A 136 7.23 -2.97 10.27
N ALA A 137 7.79 -3.31 9.13
CA ALA A 137 7.41 -2.77 7.83
C ALA A 137 7.10 -3.93 6.89
N VAL A 138 6.04 -3.81 6.11
CA VAL A 138 5.58 -4.81 5.14
C VAL A 138 5.45 -4.18 3.77
N SER A 139 5.58 -4.99 2.73
CA SER A 139 5.40 -4.59 1.34
C SER A 139 4.02 -4.98 0.85
N VAL A 140 3.31 -4.03 0.27
CA VAL A 140 1.99 -4.24 -0.33
C VAL A 140 2.06 -3.86 -1.80
N THR A 141 1.51 -4.71 -2.66
CA THR A 141 1.41 -4.43 -4.08
C THR A 141 0.16 -3.61 -4.36
N VAL A 142 0.33 -2.41 -4.89
CA VAL A 142 -0.75 -1.54 -5.33
C VAL A 142 -0.91 -1.70 -6.83
N ASN A 143 -2.05 -2.28 -7.24
CA ASN A 143 -2.42 -2.42 -8.64
C ASN A 143 -3.29 -1.23 -9.06
N ILE A 144 -2.78 -0.39 -9.95
CA ILE A 144 -3.47 0.78 -10.47
C ILE A 144 -3.96 0.49 -11.87
N ALA A 145 -5.28 0.48 -12.07
CA ALA A 145 -5.93 0.16 -13.33
C ALA A 145 -7.04 1.15 -13.67
N ARG A 146 -7.52 1.14 -14.93
CA ARG A 146 -8.67 1.94 -15.40
C ARG A 146 -9.99 1.28 -15.06
N SER A 147 -10.01 -0.06 -15.09
CA SER A 147 -11.17 -0.90 -14.79
C SER A 147 -10.76 -2.09 -13.92
N GLN A 148 -11.76 -2.79 -13.39
CA GLN A 148 -11.51 -3.99 -12.61
C GLN A 148 -10.97 -5.13 -13.48
N GLU A 149 -11.44 -5.23 -14.73
CA GLU A 149 -10.97 -6.21 -15.72
C GLU A 149 -9.49 -6.02 -16.02
N GLU A 150 -9.05 -4.76 -16.24
CA GLU A 150 -7.65 -4.43 -16.44
C GLU A 150 -6.79 -4.79 -15.22
N ALA A 151 -7.29 -4.57 -14.01
CA ALA A 151 -6.60 -4.96 -12.78
C ALA A 151 -6.40 -6.48 -12.67
N GLU A 152 -7.37 -7.28 -13.12
CA GLU A 152 -7.27 -8.73 -13.12
C GLU A 152 -6.26 -9.25 -14.15
N ILE A 153 -6.22 -8.65 -15.34
CA ILE A 153 -5.24 -8.95 -16.38
C ILE A 153 -3.82 -8.65 -15.89
N GLN A 154 -3.62 -7.47 -15.30
CA GLN A 154 -2.34 -7.06 -14.74
C GLN A 154 -1.90 -7.98 -13.57
N ALA A 155 -2.85 -8.45 -12.75
CA ALA A 155 -2.58 -9.37 -11.66
C ALA A 155 -2.11 -10.76 -12.16
N ARG A 156 -2.50 -11.18 -13.39
CA ARG A 156 -2.03 -12.40 -14.04
C ARG A 156 -0.63 -12.23 -14.67
N GLY A 157 -0.11 -11.02 -14.72
CA GLY A 157 1.17 -10.71 -15.36
C GLY A 157 1.11 -10.58 -16.87
N GLU A 158 -0.10 -10.50 -17.44
CA GLU A 158 -0.34 -10.27 -18.86
C GLU A 158 -0.30 -8.77 -19.14
N SER A 159 0.30 -8.36 -20.28
CA SER A 159 0.18 -6.96 -20.70
C SER A 159 -1.26 -6.70 -21.17
N VAL A 160 -1.78 -5.52 -20.86
CA VAL A 160 -3.14 -5.13 -21.28
C VAL A 160 -3.26 -5.14 -22.82
N GLU A 161 -2.16 -4.89 -23.52
CA GLU A 161 -2.08 -4.92 -24.99
C GLU A 161 -2.20 -6.36 -25.52
N GLU A 162 -1.48 -7.34 -24.95
CA GLU A 162 -1.57 -8.75 -25.30
C GLU A 162 -2.94 -9.34 -24.99
N ALA A 163 -3.54 -8.99 -23.85
CA ALA A 163 -4.88 -9.43 -23.48
C ALA A 163 -5.97 -8.82 -24.37
N ALA A 164 -5.78 -7.57 -24.83
CA ALA A 164 -6.70 -6.92 -25.78
C ALA A 164 -6.60 -7.52 -27.18
N GLU A 165 -5.40 -7.87 -27.65
CA GLU A 165 -5.17 -8.58 -28.91
C GLU A 165 -5.79 -10.00 -28.88
N ALA A 166 -5.53 -10.75 -27.81
CA ALA A 166 -6.14 -12.08 -27.63
C ALA A 166 -7.68 -12.05 -27.55
N ALA A 167 -8.25 -11.00 -26.96
CA ALA A 167 -9.70 -10.81 -26.92
C ALA A 167 -10.30 -10.42 -28.29
N LEU A 168 -9.55 -9.69 -29.12
CA LEU A 168 -9.94 -9.38 -30.49
C LEU A 168 -9.88 -10.64 -31.36
N ASP A 169 -8.82 -11.42 -31.27
CA ASP A 169 -8.66 -12.68 -32.02
C ASP A 169 -9.75 -13.70 -31.65
N ALA A 170 -10.03 -13.87 -30.36
CA ALA A 170 -11.10 -14.74 -29.89
C ALA A 170 -12.51 -14.26 -30.32
N ARG A 171 -12.72 -12.95 -30.48
CA ARG A 171 -13.97 -12.40 -30.97
C ARG A 171 -14.12 -12.60 -32.47
N ASP A 172 -13.05 -12.48 -33.24
CA ASP A 172 -13.05 -12.71 -34.69
C ASP A 172 -13.25 -14.21 -35.01
N GLU A 173 -12.65 -15.12 -34.22
CA GLU A 173 -12.94 -16.56 -34.29
C GLU A 173 -14.42 -16.88 -33.98
N ALA A 174 -14.97 -16.31 -32.92
CA ALA A 174 -16.38 -16.50 -32.55
C ALA A 174 -17.35 -15.98 -33.61
N ILE A 175 -17.00 -14.87 -34.30
CA ILE A 175 -17.79 -14.33 -35.40
C ILE A 175 -17.68 -15.24 -36.62
N ALA A 176 -16.52 -15.79 -36.92
CA ALA A 176 -16.30 -16.73 -38.01
C ALA A 176 -17.11 -18.01 -37.82
N ASP A 177 -17.12 -18.59 -36.60
CA ASP A 177 -17.90 -19.78 -36.25
C ASP A 177 -19.42 -19.53 -36.38
N VAL A 178 -19.91 -18.34 -36.00
CA VAL A 178 -21.33 -17.99 -36.18
C VAL A 178 -21.68 -17.83 -37.65
N PHE A 179 -20.80 -17.25 -38.47
CA PHE A 179 -21.00 -17.12 -39.90
C PHE A 179 -21.02 -18.48 -40.62
N GLU A 180 -20.12 -19.42 -40.24
CA GLU A 180 -20.04 -20.74 -40.81
C GLU A 180 -21.29 -21.57 -40.43
N SER A 181 -21.75 -21.48 -39.18
CA SER A 181 -22.96 -22.17 -38.72
C SER A 181 -24.26 -21.61 -39.36
N THR A 182 -24.31 -20.36 -39.74
CA THR A 182 -25.46 -19.76 -40.44
C THR A 182 -25.45 -20.06 -41.93
N ALA A 183 -24.29 -20.22 -42.56
CA ALA A 183 -24.13 -20.60 -43.94
C ALA A 183 -24.55 -22.08 -44.16
N ASP A 184 -24.24 -23.00 -43.26
CA ASP A 184 -24.67 -24.38 -43.30
C ASP A 184 -26.20 -24.54 -43.09
N ALA A 185 -26.79 -23.70 -42.24
CA ALA A 185 -28.24 -23.71 -42.04
C ALA A 185 -29.06 -23.19 -43.23
N GLU A 186 -28.51 -22.31 -44.07
CA GLU A 186 -29.16 -21.84 -45.29
C GLU A 186 -29.06 -22.85 -46.44
N LEU A 187 -28.09 -23.74 -46.46
CA LEU A 187 -27.91 -24.78 -47.46
C LEU A 187 -28.86 -25.99 -47.24
N GLU A 188 -29.25 -26.28 -46.00
CA GLU A 188 -30.19 -27.36 -45.69
C GLU A 188 -31.69 -26.96 -45.88
N GLY A 189 -31.96 -25.64 -46.05
CA GLY A 189 -33.33 -25.11 -46.20
C GLY A 189 -33.88 -25.11 -47.64
N ASP A 190 -33.06 -25.37 -48.65
CA ASP A 190 -33.48 -25.27 -50.08
C ASP A 190 -33.71 -26.64 -50.77
N GLU A 191 -33.67 -27.76 -50.02
CA GLU A 191 -34.00 -29.11 -50.52
C GLU A 191 -35.29 -29.70 -49.94
N ALA A 192 -36.33 -28.90 -49.71
CA ALA A 192 -37.63 -29.43 -49.28
C ALA A 192 -38.81 -28.93 -50.17
#